data_7fa657defdc4298214acbe540a31ff5f
#
_entry.id   7fa657defdc4298214acbe540a31ff5f
#
_cell.length_a   1.000
_cell.length_b   1.000
_cell.length_c   1.000
_cell.angle_alpha   90.00
_cell.angle_beta   90.00
_cell.angle_gamma   90.00
#
_symmetry.space_group_name_H-M   'P 1'
#
loop_
_entity.id
_entity.type
_entity.pdbx_description
1 polymer ?
#
loop_
_entity_poly.entity_id
_entity_poly.type
_entity_poly.pdbx_seq_one_letter_code
_entity_poly.pdbx_strand_id
1 'polypeptide(L)'
;MNSKVITAVAGSVIAFGLHAEMPVIPQESVVFNQNSNSRLVTISYELQEAPAIVTVDILTNGVSIGEQNFTTIHGDVNKLVQPGQNKLIFWQPDKEWPGYKFRNGEVSVIVKGWDKGRPPNYLVVDLMTENAEPRYYVSEKALPNGGLSNREEYLKNKLVMRRIPAAGVTWKMGSPTTEAGRKTDGREDQRNITFTNDYFMAIYTVSQGQQVSAIGTNTAYPSHRTNDTMVVNNTNYNQLRGSVSDGINWPSTGHDVKADSILGKWRTKTGIDFDLPTSAQWEYACRASSGTAFCCGVDIPSNDPVTFGQLNDYAWYGGSGGNSKGGLQLLGQKLPNDWGLYDVHGNVYEACLDWFSTSYDASDVVEPTGVASNGGNARVYRGGTYNGRANSCRSAFVTDVADNSNTANGQAASWHISYRLCCPVQLVW
;
A
#
# COMPACT_ATOMS: atom_id res chain seq x y z
N MET A 1 -71.46 13.45 -21.36
CA MET A 1 -70.35 12.57 -21.19
C MET A 1 -69.09 13.34 -21.56
N ASN A 2 -68.38 13.90 -20.54
CA ASN A 2 -67.22 14.75 -20.79
C ASN A 2 -65.97 13.90 -20.58
N SER A 3 -65.21 13.66 -21.61
CA SER A 3 -63.91 13.02 -21.62
C SER A 3 -62.87 14.07 -21.27
N LYS A 4 -62.18 13.92 -20.13
CA LYS A 4 -61.00 14.70 -19.76
C LYS A 4 -59.76 14.05 -20.33
N VAL A 5 -59.09 14.76 -21.24
CA VAL A 5 -57.77 14.45 -21.74
C VAL A 5 -56.77 14.89 -20.66
N ILE A 6 -55.96 13.95 -20.12
CA ILE A 6 -54.86 14.24 -19.23
C ILE A 6 -53.60 14.33 -20.12
N THR A 7 -53.06 15.53 -20.25
CA THR A 7 -51.76 15.77 -20.89
C THR A 7 -50.67 15.50 -19.89
N ALA A 8 -49.87 14.44 -20.12
CA ALA A 8 -48.66 14.18 -19.36
C ALA A 8 -47.55 15.12 -19.83
N VAL A 9 -47.08 15.99 -18.93
CA VAL A 9 -45.88 16.81 -19.13
C VAL A 9 -44.70 15.92 -18.81
N ALA A 10 -43.94 15.52 -19.83
CA ALA A 10 -42.63 14.87 -19.64
C ALA A 10 -41.62 15.92 -19.17
N GLY A 11 -41.30 15.91 -17.90
CA GLY A 11 -40.20 16.68 -17.35
C GLY A 11 -38.87 16.01 -17.73
N SER A 12 -38.11 16.65 -18.60
CA SER A 12 -36.72 16.28 -18.87
C SER A 12 -35.92 16.55 -17.61
N VAL A 13 -35.49 15.51 -16.91
CA VAL A 13 -34.48 15.61 -15.89
C VAL A 13 -33.14 15.77 -16.61
N ILE A 14 -32.63 17.01 -16.68
CA ILE A 14 -31.26 17.27 -17.09
C ILE A 14 -30.40 16.80 -15.90
N ALA A 15 -29.83 15.60 -16.03
CA ALA A 15 -28.76 15.16 -15.13
C ALA A 15 -27.55 16.04 -15.43
N PHE A 16 -27.31 17.05 -14.60
CA PHE A 16 -26.00 17.68 -14.52
C PHE A 16 -25.05 16.62 -13.95
N GLY A 17 -24.28 15.99 -14.82
CA GLY A 17 -23.11 15.26 -14.41
C GLY A 17 -22.17 16.26 -13.70
N LEU A 18 -22.07 16.15 -12.39
CA LEU A 18 -21.00 16.80 -11.63
C LEU A 18 -19.68 16.23 -12.15
N HIS A 19 -19.09 16.86 -13.15
CA HIS A 19 -17.66 16.67 -13.44
C HIS A 19 -16.94 17.22 -12.21
N ALA A 20 -16.26 16.36 -11.48
CA ALA A 20 -15.35 16.82 -10.43
C ALA A 20 -14.35 17.77 -11.10
N GLU A 21 -14.29 19.01 -10.61
CA GLU A 21 -13.32 19.98 -11.09
C GLU A 21 -11.92 19.42 -10.88
N MET A 22 -11.10 19.50 -11.93
CA MET A 22 -9.72 19.01 -11.88
C MET A 22 -8.83 20.14 -11.37
N PRO A 23 -7.86 19.85 -10.48
CA PRO A 23 -6.95 20.88 -9.99
C PRO A 23 -6.10 21.45 -11.12
N VAL A 24 -5.97 22.78 -11.16
CA VAL A 24 -5.18 23.51 -12.16
C VAL A 24 -4.12 24.35 -11.48
N ILE A 25 -2.88 24.23 -11.91
CA ILE A 25 -1.78 25.15 -11.55
C ILE A 25 -1.32 25.84 -12.83
N PRO A 26 -1.72 27.11 -13.06
CA PRO A 26 -1.23 27.89 -14.20
C PRO A 26 0.28 28.05 -14.10
N GLN A 27 1.04 27.60 -15.09
CA GLN A 27 2.50 27.66 -15.04
C GLN A 27 3.04 29.10 -15.04
N GLU A 28 2.31 30.03 -15.60
CA GLU A 28 2.59 31.47 -15.52
C GLU A 28 2.46 32.04 -14.10
N SER A 29 1.76 31.36 -13.19
CA SER A 29 1.68 31.74 -11.78
C SER A 29 2.88 31.24 -10.95
N VAL A 30 3.69 30.35 -11.52
CA VAL A 30 4.84 29.76 -10.82
C VAL A 30 6.03 30.71 -10.89
N VAL A 31 6.45 31.24 -9.75
CA VAL A 31 7.58 32.16 -9.63
C VAL A 31 8.66 31.57 -8.73
N PHE A 32 9.87 31.47 -9.27
CA PHE A 32 11.07 31.05 -8.54
C PHE A 32 11.86 32.28 -8.10
N ASN A 33 12.18 32.37 -6.81
CA ASN A 33 12.99 33.46 -6.27
C ASN A 33 14.03 32.89 -5.28
N GLN A 34 15.29 33.26 -5.43
CA GLN A 34 16.35 32.91 -4.50
C GLN A 34 16.89 34.17 -3.79
N ASN A 35 16.86 34.15 -2.46
CA ASN A 35 17.46 35.18 -1.64
C ASN A 35 18.99 35.12 -1.75
N SER A 36 19.63 36.25 -2.15
CA SER A 36 21.07 36.31 -2.38
C SER A 36 21.92 36.10 -1.12
N ASN A 37 21.38 36.42 0.06
CA ASN A 37 22.10 36.34 1.33
C ASN A 37 21.90 34.97 2.00
N SER A 38 20.63 34.57 2.18
CA SER A 38 20.29 33.30 2.86
C SER A 38 20.29 32.10 1.93
N ARG A 39 20.32 32.34 0.61
CA ARG A 39 20.18 31.36 -0.47
C ARG A 39 18.89 30.52 -0.44
N LEU A 40 17.99 30.84 0.47
CA LEU A 40 16.67 30.27 0.51
C LEU A 40 15.96 30.50 -0.83
N VAL A 41 15.49 29.42 -1.43
CA VAL A 41 14.60 29.46 -2.58
C VAL A 41 13.16 29.50 -2.09
N THR A 42 12.39 30.44 -2.65
CA THR A 42 10.93 30.49 -2.48
C THR A 42 10.28 30.32 -3.85
N ILE A 43 9.42 29.32 -3.97
CA ILE A 43 8.59 29.09 -5.16
C ILE A 43 7.16 29.46 -4.76
N SER A 44 6.57 30.45 -5.42
CA SER A 44 5.15 30.79 -5.26
C SER A 44 4.35 30.28 -6.45
N TYR A 45 3.09 29.91 -6.22
CA TYR A 45 2.17 29.45 -7.26
C TYR A 45 0.71 29.70 -6.85
N GLU A 46 -0.20 29.57 -7.80
CA GLU A 46 -1.63 29.56 -7.60
C GLU A 46 -2.19 28.15 -7.86
N LEU A 47 -3.07 27.67 -6.99
CA LEU A 47 -3.87 26.47 -7.20
C LEU A 47 -5.33 26.88 -7.41
N GLN A 48 -5.90 26.48 -8.54
CA GLN A 48 -7.27 26.80 -8.93
C GLN A 48 -8.14 25.55 -8.93
N GLU A 49 -9.45 25.74 -9.00
CA GLU A 49 -10.55 24.78 -9.16
C GLU A 49 -10.70 23.86 -7.93
N ALA A 50 -9.87 22.85 -7.77
CA ALA A 50 -10.03 21.82 -6.74
C ALA A 50 -8.78 21.64 -5.86
N PRO A 51 -8.94 21.11 -4.63
CA PRO A 51 -7.80 20.68 -3.82
C PRO A 51 -6.94 19.67 -4.54
N ALA A 52 -5.61 19.77 -4.38
CA ALA A 52 -4.64 18.90 -5.01
C ALA A 52 -3.54 18.44 -4.04
N ILE A 53 -2.99 17.27 -4.27
CA ILE A 53 -1.63 17.00 -3.80
C ILE A 53 -0.68 17.72 -4.73
N VAL A 54 0.20 18.56 -4.17
CA VAL A 54 1.12 19.35 -4.96
C VAL A 54 2.52 18.75 -4.88
N THR A 55 3.17 18.59 -6.02
CA THR A 55 4.59 18.21 -6.12
C THR A 55 5.34 19.21 -6.97
N VAL A 56 6.66 19.21 -6.85
CA VAL A 56 7.52 20.10 -7.64
C VAL A 56 8.64 19.30 -8.27
N ASP A 57 9.07 19.70 -9.46
CA ASP A 57 10.34 19.32 -10.06
C ASP A 57 11.19 20.56 -10.31
N ILE A 58 12.47 20.46 -10.06
CA ILE A 58 13.45 21.55 -10.24
C ILE A 58 14.36 21.14 -11.40
N LEU A 59 14.46 22.04 -12.39
CA LEU A 59 15.24 21.78 -13.59
C LEU A 59 16.40 22.77 -13.70
N THR A 60 17.54 22.29 -14.18
CA THR A 60 18.66 23.12 -14.62
C THR A 60 18.89 22.90 -16.11
N ASN A 61 18.89 23.98 -16.88
CA ASN A 61 18.98 23.91 -18.35
C ASN A 61 17.94 22.96 -18.97
N GLY A 62 16.73 22.94 -18.41
CA GLY A 62 15.62 22.10 -18.89
C GLY A 62 15.70 20.61 -18.49
N VAL A 63 16.70 20.21 -17.68
CA VAL A 63 16.88 18.83 -17.20
C VAL A 63 16.60 18.78 -15.69
N SER A 64 15.76 17.85 -15.25
CA SER A 64 15.50 17.63 -13.83
C SER A 64 16.79 17.36 -13.07
N ILE A 65 16.97 18.02 -11.93
CA ILE A 65 18.10 17.77 -11.03
C ILE A 65 17.98 16.43 -10.29
N GLY A 66 16.82 15.79 -10.38
CA GLY A 66 16.48 14.56 -9.69
C GLY A 66 15.96 14.79 -8.27
N GLU A 67 14.91 14.08 -7.95
CA GLU A 67 14.13 14.23 -6.71
C GLU A 67 14.97 14.04 -5.44
N GLN A 68 16.00 13.21 -5.48
CA GLN A 68 16.93 12.98 -4.38
C GLN A 68 17.75 14.21 -3.98
N ASN A 69 17.77 15.25 -4.81
CA ASN A 69 18.58 16.44 -4.62
C ASN A 69 17.79 17.63 -4.03
N PHE A 70 16.48 17.45 -3.74
CA PHE A 70 15.64 18.46 -3.09
C PHE A 70 14.65 17.85 -2.09
N THR A 71 15.11 16.89 -1.30
CA THR A 71 14.29 16.17 -0.31
C THR A 71 13.92 17.02 0.92
N THR A 72 14.61 18.17 1.12
CA THR A 72 14.37 19.09 2.25
C THR A 72 13.30 20.14 1.99
N ILE A 73 12.63 20.07 0.84
CA ILE A 73 11.60 21.03 0.47
C ILE A 73 10.39 20.93 1.41
N HIS A 74 9.77 22.07 1.71
CA HIS A 74 8.63 22.16 2.62
C HIS A 74 7.70 23.32 2.25
N GLY A 75 6.58 23.46 2.98
CA GLY A 75 5.54 24.43 2.68
C GLY A 75 4.31 23.75 2.04
N ASP A 76 3.73 24.37 1.01
CA ASP A 76 2.57 23.88 0.30
C ASP A 76 2.97 22.90 -0.82
N VAL A 77 3.63 21.82 -0.42
CA VAL A 77 4.18 20.76 -1.30
C VAL A 77 4.18 19.42 -0.60
N ASN A 78 4.10 18.36 -1.37
CA ASN A 78 4.07 16.96 -0.93
C ASN A 78 2.91 16.64 0.03
N LYS A 79 1.83 17.40 -0.03
CA LYS A 79 0.64 17.27 0.81
C LYS A 79 -0.59 17.75 0.07
N LEU A 80 -1.76 17.57 0.70
CA LEU A 80 -3.00 18.17 0.22
C LEU A 80 -2.96 19.69 0.42
N VAL A 81 -3.21 20.44 -0.64
CA VAL A 81 -3.26 21.89 -0.67
C VAL A 81 -4.65 22.32 -1.14
N GLN A 82 -5.25 23.28 -0.43
CA GLN A 82 -6.52 23.89 -0.83
C GLN A 82 -6.29 24.94 -1.93
N PRO A 83 -7.25 25.17 -2.84
CA PRO A 83 -7.17 26.24 -3.84
C PRO A 83 -6.85 27.61 -3.22
N GLY A 84 -6.21 28.45 -3.98
CA GLY A 84 -5.89 29.84 -3.60
C GLY A 84 -4.60 30.34 -4.18
N GLN A 85 -4.42 31.64 -4.08
CA GLN A 85 -3.22 32.37 -4.50
C GLN A 85 -2.12 32.32 -3.45
N ASN A 86 -0.89 32.67 -3.84
CA ASN A 86 0.26 32.81 -2.97
C ASN A 86 0.59 31.55 -2.14
N LYS A 87 0.42 30.36 -2.74
CA LYS A 87 0.94 29.13 -2.15
C LYS A 87 2.45 29.16 -2.21
N LEU A 88 3.13 28.67 -1.16
CA LEU A 88 4.56 28.81 -1.01
C LEU A 88 5.25 27.46 -0.79
N ILE A 89 6.32 27.25 -1.54
CA ILE A 89 7.26 26.16 -1.37
C ILE A 89 8.63 26.75 -1.01
N PHE A 90 9.28 26.17 -0.03
CA PHE A 90 10.61 26.60 0.41
C PHE A 90 11.62 25.48 0.20
N TRP A 91 12.80 25.84 -0.30
CA TRP A 91 13.90 24.93 -0.49
C TRP A 91 15.23 25.61 -0.15
N GLN A 92 16.11 24.89 0.56
CA GLN A 92 17.43 25.41 0.91
C GLN A 92 18.53 24.57 0.25
N PRO A 93 18.90 24.87 -0.99
CA PRO A 93 19.84 24.06 -1.77
C PRO A 93 21.20 23.88 -1.10
N ASP A 94 21.67 24.85 -0.30
CA ASP A 94 22.95 24.75 0.42
C ASP A 94 23.03 23.57 1.41
N LYS A 95 21.88 23.04 1.85
CA LYS A 95 21.83 21.85 2.72
C LYS A 95 22.08 20.56 1.97
N GLU A 96 21.74 20.53 0.68
CA GLU A 96 21.87 19.35 -0.18
C GLU A 96 23.07 19.47 -1.12
N TRP A 97 23.36 20.71 -1.58
CA TRP A 97 24.48 21.04 -2.46
C TRP A 97 25.29 22.22 -1.91
N PRO A 98 26.11 22.02 -0.91
CA PRO A 98 26.88 23.08 -0.31
C PRO A 98 27.74 23.83 -1.34
N GLY A 99 27.58 25.16 -1.40
CA GLY A 99 28.37 26.00 -2.31
C GLY A 99 27.93 26.05 -3.77
N TYR A 100 26.89 25.30 -4.17
CA TYR A 100 26.36 25.39 -5.53
C TYR A 100 25.66 26.73 -5.79
N LYS A 101 25.94 27.35 -6.94
CA LYS A 101 25.34 28.62 -7.36
C LYS A 101 24.66 28.43 -8.70
N PHE A 102 23.36 28.63 -8.74
CA PHE A 102 22.61 28.71 -9.98
C PHE A 102 22.91 30.06 -10.69
N ARG A 103 23.10 29.99 -12.01
CA ARG A 103 23.20 31.21 -12.85
C ARG A 103 21.79 31.70 -13.16
N ASN A 104 21.68 33.02 -13.41
CA ASN A 104 20.41 33.62 -13.77
C ASN A 104 19.84 32.99 -15.06
N GLY A 105 18.59 32.53 -15.03
CA GLY A 105 17.92 31.83 -16.14
C GLY A 105 18.28 30.36 -16.30
N GLU A 106 19.17 29.81 -15.47
CA GLU A 106 19.57 28.41 -15.52
C GLU A 106 18.53 27.47 -14.87
N VAL A 107 17.76 28.00 -13.91
CA VAL A 107 16.78 27.20 -13.15
C VAL A 107 15.36 27.48 -13.60
N SER A 108 14.60 26.44 -13.79
CA SER A 108 13.15 26.47 -13.94
C SER A 108 12.50 25.44 -13.01
N VAL A 109 11.21 25.63 -12.74
CA VAL A 109 10.44 24.75 -11.86
C VAL A 109 9.14 24.35 -12.51
N ILE A 110 8.72 23.12 -12.30
CA ILE A 110 7.40 22.61 -12.68
C ILE A 110 6.66 22.27 -11.39
N VAL A 111 5.56 22.97 -11.12
CA VAL A 111 4.66 22.64 -10.00
C VAL A 111 3.48 21.88 -10.56
N LYS A 112 3.17 20.70 -9.99
CA LYS A 112 2.12 19.83 -10.48
C LYS A 112 1.08 19.56 -9.39
N GLY A 113 -0.20 19.78 -9.72
CA GLY A 113 -1.36 19.32 -8.95
C GLY A 113 -1.78 17.91 -9.37
N TRP A 114 -2.04 17.06 -8.39
CA TRP A 114 -2.54 15.70 -8.58
C TRP A 114 -3.95 15.61 -8.00
N ASP A 115 -4.86 15.00 -8.75
CA ASP A 115 -6.23 14.76 -8.28
C ASP A 115 -6.31 13.61 -7.27
N LYS A 116 -7.46 13.53 -6.58
CA LYS A 116 -7.72 12.52 -5.55
C LYS A 116 -7.68 11.09 -6.05
N GLY A 117 -8.09 10.86 -7.30
CA GLY A 117 -8.17 9.51 -7.88
C GLY A 117 -6.80 8.95 -8.27
N ARG A 118 -5.82 9.84 -8.52
CA ARG A 118 -4.48 9.48 -9.00
C ARG A 118 -3.39 10.27 -8.29
N PRO A 119 -3.21 10.10 -6.96
CA PRO A 119 -2.15 10.76 -6.22
C PRO A 119 -0.76 10.27 -6.63
N PRO A 120 0.32 10.91 -6.15
CA PRO A 120 1.68 10.41 -6.33
C PRO A 120 1.87 8.98 -5.83
N ASN A 121 2.95 8.33 -6.27
CA ASN A 121 3.15 6.90 -6.10
C ASN A 121 3.43 6.45 -4.65
N TYR A 122 3.90 7.32 -3.79
CA TYR A 122 4.24 7.00 -2.41
C TYR A 122 3.49 7.90 -1.44
N LEU A 123 3.00 7.30 -0.38
CA LEU A 123 2.42 7.94 0.79
C LEU A 123 3.31 7.63 1.99
N VAL A 124 3.66 8.65 2.77
CA VAL A 124 4.44 8.53 4.01
C VAL A 124 3.65 9.14 5.17
N VAL A 125 3.51 8.38 6.25
CA VAL A 125 2.89 8.83 7.50
C VAL A 125 3.95 8.82 8.58
N ASP A 126 4.11 9.94 9.28
CA ASP A 126 4.97 10.06 10.45
C ASP A 126 4.24 9.48 11.68
N LEU A 127 4.82 8.44 12.28
CA LEU A 127 4.22 7.75 13.42
C LEU A 127 4.61 8.38 14.77
N MET A 128 5.60 9.27 14.77
CA MET A 128 6.05 9.97 15.97
C MET A 128 5.15 11.15 16.33
N THR A 129 4.40 11.65 15.36
CA THR A 129 3.44 12.75 15.52
C THR A 129 2.02 12.20 15.46
N GLU A 130 1.15 12.59 16.39
CA GLU A 130 -0.27 12.21 16.37
C GLU A 130 -1.00 13.00 15.29
N ASN A 131 -1.85 12.31 14.51
CA ASN A 131 -2.57 12.88 13.36
C ASN A 131 -1.66 13.66 12.41
N ALA A 132 -0.45 13.12 12.18
CA ALA A 132 0.49 13.73 11.25
C ALA A 132 -0.11 13.82 9.85
N GLU A 133 0.01 14.99 9.23
CA GLU A 133 -0.44 15.19 7.85
C GLU A 133 0.30 14.25 6.90
N PRO A 134 -0.40 13.40 6.12
CA PRO A 134 0.23 12.50 5.16
C PRO A 134 1.06 13.26 4.14
N ARG A 135 2.22 12.72 3.76
CA ARG A 135 3.12 13.29 2.75
C ARG A 135 3.20 12.37 1.54
N TYR A 136 3.19 12.98 0.35
CA TYR A 136 3.14 12.27 -0.92
C TYR A 136 4.38 12.54 -1.76
N TYR A 137 4.91 11.48 -2.37
CA TYR A 137 6.13 11.55 -3.17
C TYR A 137 5.94 10.81 -4.50
N VAL A 138 6.53 11.36 -5.55
CA VAL A 138 6.36 10.81 -6.91
C VAL A 138 7.16 9.53 -7.13
N SER A 139 8.30 9.39 -6.44
CA SER A 139 9.15 8.20 -6.53
C SER A 139 9.81 7.87 -5.18
N GLU A 140 10.44 6.70 -5.11
CA GLU A 140 11.26 6.29 -3.97
C GLU A 140 12.42 7.25 -3.70
N LYS A 141 13.01 7.78 -4.76
CA LYS A 141 14.15 8.71 -4.68
C LYS A 141 13.78 10.05 -4.04
N ALA A 142 12.49 10.44 -4.10
CA ALA A 142 11.99 11.65 -3.47
C ALA A 142 11.78 11.52 -1.95
N LEU A 143 11.86 10.30 -1.40
CA LEU A 143 11.62 10.07 0.02
C LEU A 143 12.70 10.74 0.86
N PRO A 144 12.32 11.48 1.94
CA PRO A 144 13.26 12.20 2.78
C PRO A 144 14.16 11.27 3.61
N ASN A 145 15.17 11.85 4.28
CA ASN A 145 16.04 11.16 5.23
C ASN A 145 16.81 9.96 4.65
N GLY A 146 17.18 10.01 3.39
CA GLY A 146 17.92 8.94 2.71
C GLY A 146 17.04 7.82 2.16
N GLY A 147 15.72 8.02 2.14
CA GLY A 147 14.75 7.07 1.57
C GLY A 147 14.82 5.69 2.24
N LEU A 148 14.45 4.66 1.49
CA LEU A 148 14.38 3.29 2.01
C LEU A 148 15.74 2.69 2.35
N SER A 149 16.87 3.33 2.01
CA SER A 149 18.19 2.94 2.50
C SER A 149 18.33 3.15 4.01
N ASN A 150 17.62 4.12 4.58
CA ASN A 150 17.50 4.32 6.03
C ASN A 150 16.37 3.46 6.60
N ARG A 151 16.56 2.14 6.61
CA ARG A 151 15.53 1.18 7.04
C ARG A 151 15.01 1.42 8.45
N GLU A 152 15.87 1.84 9.36
CA GLU A 152 15.46 2.06 10.75
C GLU A 152 14.38 3.14 10.82
N GLU A 153 14.54 4.25 10.11
CA GLU A 153 13.54 5.31 10.04
C GLU A 153 12.21 4.82 9.47
N TYR A 154 12.24 4.07 8.35
CA TYR A 154 11.06 3.62 7.63
C TYR A 154 10.45 2.30 8.16
N LEU A 155 11.09 1.65 9.11
CA LEU A 155 10.56 0.47 9.80
C LEU A 155 10.26 0.74 11.29
N LYS A 156 10.44 1.99 11.76
CA LYS A 156 10.17 2.35 13.15
C LYS A 156 9.32 3.60 13.29
N ASN A 157 9.77 4.70 12.68
CA ASN A 157 9.20 6.03 12.89
C ASN A 157 8.19 6.44 11.80
N LYS A 158 8.23 5.80 10.65
CA LYS A 158 7.39 6.14 9.49
C LYS A 158 6.72 4.89 8.91
N LEU A 159 5.49 5.08 8.42
CA LEU A 159 4.83 4.14 7.54
C LEU A 159 4.98 4.65 6.10
N VAL A 160 5.51 3.85 5.21
CA VAL A 160 5.56 4.15 3.78
C VAL A 160 4.68 3.18 3.01
N MET A 161 3.86 3.73 2.12
CA MET A 161 2.93 2.96 1.29
C MET A 161 3.13 3.25 -0.18
N ARG A 162 2.91 2.26 -1.00
CA ARG A 162 2.95 2.33 -2.46
C ARG A 162 1.53 2.40 -3.01
N ARG A 163 1.26 3.34 -3.91
CA ARG A 163 0.03 3.34 -4.71
C ARG A 163 0.10 2.20 -5.73
N ILE A 164 -0.84 1.30 -5.64
CA ILE A 164 -1.00 0.18 -6.57
C ILE A 164 -1.89 0.62 -7.72
N PRO A 165 -1.39 0.64 -8.96
CA PRO A 165 -2.13 1.10 -10.13
C PRO A 165 -3.13 0.03 -10.57
N ALA A 166 -4.33 0.09 -10.03
CA ALA A 166 -5.34 -0.94 -10.20
C ALA A 166 -6.60 -0.43 -10.93
N ALA A 167 -6.85 0.88 -10.91
CA ALA A 167 -8.07 1.48 -11.47
C ALA A 167 -8.29 1.13 -12.94
N GLY A 168 -9.42 0.49 -13.24
CA GLY A 168 -9.81 0.06 -14.58
C GLY A 168 -9.04 -1.17 -15.09
N VAL A 169 -8.23 -1.82 -14.25
CA VAL A 169 -7.45 -3.00 -14.64
C VAL A 169 -8.25 -4.27 -14.40
N THR A 170 -8.39 -5.08 -15.45
CA THR A 170 -8.84 -6.48 -15.35
C THR A 170 -7.65 -7.40 -15.43
N TRP A 171 -7.50 -8.28 -14.46
CA TRP A 171 -6.39 -9.21 -14.37
C TRP A 171 -6.84 -10.60 -13.96
N LYS A 172 -6.01 -11.60 -14.14
CA LYS A 172 -6.32 -12.99 -13.81
C LYS A 172 -5.74 -13.39 -12.47
N MET A 173 -6.60 -13.51 -11.45
CA MET A 173 -6.29 -14.03 -10.13
C MET A 173 -6.20 -15.55 -10.16
N GLY A 174 -5.43 -16.13 -9.25
CA GLY A 174 -5.27 -17.59 -9.13
C GLY A 174 -4.11 -18.12 -9.96
N SER A 175 -4.00 -19.45 -10.05
CA SER A 175 -2.91 -20.14 -10.75
C SER A 175 -3.43 -21.05 -11.87
N PRO A 176 -2.70 -21.17 -13.00
CA PRO A 176 -3.07 -22.09 -14.05
C PRO A 176 -2.96 -23.54 -13.56
N THR A 177 -3.72 -24.44 -14.16
CA THR A 177 -3.74 -25.87 -13.78
C THR A 177 -2.38 -26.56 -13.93
N THR A 178 -1.49 -25.96 -14.71
CA THR A 178 -0.11 -26.43 -14.96
C THR A 178 0.90 -25.91 -13.95
N GLU A 179 0.54 -24.96 -13.07
CA GLU A 179 1.46 -24.40 -12.09
C GLU A 179 1.84 -25.43 -11.03
N ALA A 180 3.13 -25.70 -10.88
CA ALA A 180 3.63 -26.65 -9.90
C ALA A 180 3.32 -26.21 -8.46
N GLY A 181 2.88 -27.12 -7.62
CA GLY A 181 2.52 -26.84 -6.23
C GLY A 181 1.17 -26.17 -6.02
N ARG A 182 0.38 -25.99 -7.11
CA ARG A 182 -1.00 -25.49 -7.05
C ARG A 182 -1.88 -26.37 -6.17
N LYS A 183 -2.78 -25.78 -5.41
CA LYS A 183 -3.86 -26.49 -4.72
C LYS A 183 -4.98 -26.83 -5.70
N THR A 184 -5.47 -28.06 -5.64
CA THR A 184 -6.45 -28.59 -6.61
C THR A 184 -7.88 -28.63 -6.08
N ASP A 185 -8.12 -28.03 -4.92
CA ASP A 185 -9.43 -28.01 -4.26
C ASP A 185 -10.30 -26.80 -4.61
N GLY A 186 -9.93 -26.02 -5.64
CA GLY A 186 -10.68 -24.88 -6.13
C GLY A 186 -10.25 -23.53 -5.59
N ARG A 187 -9.51 -23.50 -4.46
CA ARG A 187 -9.11 -22.22 -3.81
C ARG A 187 -8.22 -21.31 -4.67
N GLU A 188 -7.49 -21.89 -5.61
CA GLU A 188 -6.58 -21.20 -6.53
C GLU A 188 -7.10 -21.19 -7.98
N ASP A 189 -8.38 -21.47 -8.21
CA ASP A 189 -8.94 -21.46 -9.56
C ASP A 189 -8.90 -20.08 -10.17
N GLN A 190 -8.51 -20.02 -11.45
CA GLN A 190 -8.35 -18.75 -12.16
C GLN A 190 -9.70 -18.09 -12.42
N ARG A 191 -9.75 -16.76 -12.17
CA ARG A 191 -10.89 -15.90 -12.47
C ARG A 191 -10.42 -14.50 -12.82
N ASN A 192 -11.19 -13.77 -13.62
CA ASN A 192 -10.91 -12.38 -13.94
C ASN A 192 -11.40 -11.48 -12.79
N ILE A 193 -10.54 -10.57 -12.37
CA ILE A 193 -10.83 -9.57 -11.35
C ILE A 193 -10.65 -8.20 -11.97
N THR A 194 -11.60 -7.30 -11.72
CA THR A 194 -11.51 -5.90 -12.15
C THR A 194 -11.53 -5.01 -10.92
N PHE A 195 -10.55 -4.11 -10.80
CA PHE A 195 -10.53 -3.04 -9.80
C PHE A 195 -11.02 -1.73 -10.43
N THR A 196 -11.83 -1.00 -9.71
CA THR A 196 -12.34 0.32 -10.15
C THR A 196 -11.47 1.47 -9.66
N ASN A 197 -10.69 1.25 -8.61
CA ASN A 197 -9.87 2.26 -7.97
C ASN A 197 -8.45 1.76 -7.70
N ASP A 198 -7.52 2.71 -7.67
CA ASP A 198 -6.21 2.48 -7.07
C ASP A 198 -6.33 2.36 -5.55
N TYR A 199 -5.35 1.74 -4.92
CA TYR A 199 -5.24 1.67 -3.46
C TYR A 199 -3.79 1.83 -3.01
N PHE A 200 -3.59 2.25 -1.78
CA PHE A 200 -2.27 2.23 -1.15
C PHE A 200 -2.06 0.93 -0.37
N MET A 201 -0.88 0.36 -0.51
CA MET A 201 -0.44 -0.80 0.27
C MET A 201 0.92 -0.50 0.90
N ALA A 202 1.09 -0.83 2.18
CA ALA A 202 2.36 -0.68 2.88
C ALA A 202 3.46 -1.48 2.16
N ILE A 203 4.63 -0.88 1.96
CA ILE A 203 5.73 -1.55 1.24
C ILE A 203 6.35 -2.68 2.07
N TYR A 204 6.21 -2.64 3.38
CA TYR A 204 6.59 -3.70 4.31
C TYR A 204 5.36 -4.26 5.02
N THR A 205 5.42 -5.52 5.46
CA THR A 205 4.60 -5.99 6.56
C THR A 205 4.89 -5.12 7.78
N VAL A 206 3.91 -4.88 8.66
CA VAL A 206 4.13 -4.00 9.82
C VAL A 206 5.25 -4.53 10.70
N SER A 207 6.21 -3.66 11.03
CA SER A 207 7.31 -3.97 11.94
C SER A 207 6.91 -3.80 13.41
N GLN A 208 7.71 -4.36 14.30
CA GLN A 208 7.55 -4.18 15.74
C GLN A 208 7.69 -2.70 16.14
N GLY A 209 8.67 -2.01 15.56
CA GLY A 209 8.91 -0.59 15.81
C GLY A 209 7.76 0.28 15.34
N GLN A 210 7.24 0.07 14.12
CA GLN A 210 6.07 0.78 13.62
C GLN A 210 4.83 0.57 14.51
N GLN A 211 4.57 -0.67 14.93
CA GLN A 211 3.43 -0.93 15.81
C GLN A 211 3.58 -0.24 17.17
N VAL A 212 4.77 -0.25 17.77
CA VAL A 212 5.01 0.47 19.02
C VAL A 212 4.82 1.98 18.84
N SER A 213 5.38 2.56 17.77
CA SER A 213 5.26 4.00 17.49
C SER A 213 3.81 4.42 17.22
N ALA A 214 3.03 3.56 16.56
CA ALA A 214 1.64 3.85 16.24
C ALA A 214 0.66 3.63 17.40
N ILE A 215 0.77 2.51 18.12
CA ILE A 215 -0.25 2.09 19.09
C ILE A 215 0.30 1.79 20.49
N GLY A 216 1.57 2.05 20.74
CA GLY A 216 2.22 1.92 22.06
C GLY A 216 2.41 0.47 22.54
N THR A 217 2.11 -0.54 21.71
CA THR A 217 2.20 -1.95 22.12
C THR A 217 2.88 -2.80 21.07
N ASN A 218 3.63 -3.83 21.51
CA ASN A 218 4.24 -4.84 20.66
C ASN A 218 3.55 -6.18 20.93
N THR A 219 2.78 -6.70 19.96
CA THR A 219 2.08 -7.98 20.08
C THR A 219 2.98 -9.17 19.75
N ALA A 220 4.16 -8.95 19.22
CA ALA A 220 5.08 -10.03 18.84
C ALA A 220 5.30 -11.01 20.00
N TYR A 221 5.46 -12.28 19.66
CA TYR A 221 5.76 -13.32 20.65
C TYR A 221 7.01 -12.95 21.46
N PRO A 222 7.03 -13.10 22.78
CA PRO A 222 8.09 -12.54 23.64
C PRO A 222 9.52 -12.86 23.20
N SER A 223 9.79 -14.10 22.77
CA SER A 223 11.13 -14.48 22.28
C SER A 223 11.51 -13.88 20.93
N HIS A 224 10.55 -13.26 20.20
CA HIS A 224 10.75 -12.61 18.92
C HIS A 224 10.89 -11.08 19.04
N ARG A 225 10.79 -10.52 20.26
CA ARG A 225 10.95 -9.08 20.52
C ARG A 225 12.42 -8.68 20.63
N THR A 226 13.17 -8.92 19.57
CA THR A 226 14.62 -8.75 19.58
C THR A 226 15.11 -7.54 18.80
N ASN A 227 14.27 -7.00 17.89
CA ASN A 227 14.67 -5.90 17.03
C ASN A 227 13.42 -5.17 16.48
N ASP A 228 13.39 -3.85 16.55
CA ASP A 228 12.29 -3.01 16.06
C ASP A 228 12.03 -3.16 14.55
N THR A 229 13.03 -3.57 13.77
CA THR A 229 12.89 -3.80 12.31
C THR A 229 12.45 -5.22 11.94
N MET A 230 12.20 -6.07 12.93
CA MET A 230 11.53 -7.35 12.69
C MET A 230 10.04 -7.15 12.47
N VAL A 231 9.45 -8.10 11.77
CA VAL A 231 7.99 -8.15 11.60
C VAL A 231 7.30 -8.31 12.96
N VAL A 232 6.23 -7.56 13.18
CA VAL A 232 5.31 -7.86 14.28
C VAL A 232 4.55 -9.14 13.96
N ASN A 233 4.35 -9.99 14.95
CA ASN A 233 3.67 -11.26 14.77
C ASN A 233 2.77 -11.60 15.97
N ASN A 234 2.29 -12.84 16.05
CA ASN A 234 1.44 -13.30 17.13
C ASN A 234 0.12 -12.53 17.20
N THR A 235 -0.49 -12.33 16.04
CA THR A 235 -1.78 -11.68 15.86
C THR A 235 -2.82 -12.65 15.29
N ASN A 236 -4.08 -12.28 15.39
CA ASN A 236 -5.19 -12.93 14.69
C ASN A 236 -6.15 -11.89 14.14
N TYR A 237 -7.06 -12.32 13.28
CA TYR A 237 -8.02 -11.42 12.62
C TYR A 237 -8.86 -10.60 13.60
N ASN A 238 -9.34 -11.22 14.70
CA ASN A 238 -10.19 -10.53 15.66
C ASN A 238 -9.41 -9.46 16.45
N GLN A 239 -8.14 -9.70 16.77
CA GLN A 239 -7.28 -8.68 17.38
C GLN A 239 -7.00 -7.53 16.41
N LEU A 240 -6.89 -7.83 15.10
CA LEU A 240 -6.65 -6.81 14.09
C LEU A 240 -7.86 -5.91 13.87
N ARG A 241 -9.06 -6.47 13.72
CA ARG A 241 -10.26 -5.72 13.30
C ARG A 241 -11.39 -5.68 14.32
N GLY A 242 -11.51 -6.64 15.19
CA GLY A 242 -12.70 -6.98 15.97
C GLY A 242 -13.36 -8.25 15.43
N SER A 243 -14.29 -8.81 16.21
CA SER A 243 -14.98 -10.06 15.92
C SER A 243 -16.41 -9.85 15.42
N VAL A 244 -17.01 -10.91 14.90
CA VAL A 244 -18.44 -10.91 14.54
C VAL A 244 -19.32 -10.61 15.75
N SER A 245 -18.95 -11.05 16.94
CA SER A 245 -19.67 -10.71 18.18
C SER A 245 -19.52 -9.24 18.60
N ASP A 246 -18.50 -8.54 18.10
CA ASP A 246 -18.35 -7.09 18.23
C ASP A 246 -19.14 -6.32 17.15
N GLY A 247 -19.88 -7.00 16.29
CA GLY A 247 -20.60 -6.41 15.15
C GLY A 247 -19.71 -6.15 13.93
N ILE A 248 -18.47 -6.64 13.91
CA ILE A 248 -17.53 -6.44 12.81
C ILE A 248 -17.50 -7.68 11.93
N ASN A 249 -18.07 -7.58 10.75
CA ASN A 249 -18.19 -8.73 9.82
C ASN A 249 -18.00 -8.31 8.36
N TRP A 250 -16.79 -8.41 7.86
CA TRP A 250 -16.52 -8.27 6.43
C TRP A 250 -17.23 -9.39 5.63
N PRO A 251 -17.85 -9.13 4.46
CA PRO A 251 -17.96 -7.80 3.81
C PRO A 251 -19.18 -7.00 4.28
N SER A 252 -20.07 -7.53 5.09
CA SER A 252 -21.38 -6.92 5.41
C SER A 252 -21.29 -5.60 6.18
N THR A 253 -20.22 -5.38 6.96
CA THR A 253 -19.95 -4.10 7.64
C THR A 253 -18.88 -3.27 6.95
N GLY A 254 -18.47 -3.66 5.72
CA GLY A 254 -17.43 -2.96 4.98
C GLY A 254 -16.12 -2.85 5.78
N HIS A 255 -15.54 -1.66 5.77
CA HIS A 255 -14.27 -1.38 6.45
C HIS A 255 -14.40 -1.01 7.92
N ASP A 256 -15.54 -1.24 8.57
CA ASP A 256 -15.67 -1.02 10.02
C ASP A 256 -14.68 -1.87 10.81
N VAL A 257 -14.10 -1.26 11.85
CA VAL A 257 -13.20 -1.92 12.80
C VAL A 257 -13.58 -1.52 14.22
N LYS A 258 -13.34 -2.42 15.17
CA LYS A 258 -13.53 -2.10 16.59
C LYS A 258 -12.51 -1.05 17.04
N ALA A 259 -12.93 -0.01 17.74
CA ALA A 259 -12.08 1.13 18.11
C ALA A 259 -10.82 0.73 18.92
N ASP A 260 -10.92 -0.27 19.80
CA ASP A 260 -9.82 -0.77 20.62
C ASP A 260 -9.02 -1.91 19.96
N SER A 261 -9.38 -2.32 18.74
CA SER A 261 -8.61 -3.25 17.93
C SER A 261 -7.27 -2.63 17.48
N ILE A 262 -6.36 -3.45 16.96
CA ILE A 262 -5.08 -2.96 16.45
C ILE A 262 -5.32 -1.91 15.35
N LEU A 263 -6.18 -2.20 14.35
CA LEU A 263 -6.48 -1.25 13.27
C LEU A 263 -7.27 -0.04 13.75
N GLY A 264 -8.17 -0.20 14.72
CA GLY A 264 -8.86 0.94 15.33
C GLY A 264 -7.89 1.94 15.98
N LYS A 265 -6.87 1.43 16.68
CA LYS A 265 -5.79 2.27 17.25
C LYS A 265 -4.92 2.91 16.19
N TRP A 266 -4.58 2.20 15.09
CA TRP A 266 -3.88 2.78 13.95
C TRP A 266 -4.66 3.96 13.35
N ARG A 267 -5.98 3.80 13.15
CA ARG A 267 -6.86 4.87 12.65
C ARG A 267 -6.91 6.06 13.60
N THR A 268 -7.06 5.81 14.90
CA THR A 268 -7.02 6.87 15.92
C THR A 268 -5.70 7.65 15.87
N LYS A 269 -4.57 6.96 15.75
CA LYS A 269 -3.23 7.58 15.70
C LYS A 269 -3.01 8.43 14.47
N THR A 270 -3.49 7.98 13.32
CA THR A 270 -3.10 8.56 12.02
C THR A 270 -4.19 9.38 11.35
N GLY A 271 -5.44 9.23 11.75
CA GLY A 271 -6.60 9.80 11.04
C GLY A 271 -6.90 9.13 9.69
N ILE A 272 -6.23 8.02 9.34
CA ILE A 272 -6.38 7.33 8.07
C ILE A 272 -7.11 6.00 8.29
N ASP A 273 -8.10 5.71 7.46
CA ASP A 273 -8.92 4.49 7.53
C ASP A 273 -8.19 3.25 7.00
N PHE A 274 -7.07 2.92 7.63
CA PHE A 274 -6.33 1.69 7.33
C PHE A 274 -7.16 0.45 7.59
N ASP A 275 -6.97 -0.54 6.71
CA ASP A 275 -7.52 -1.88 6.87
C ASP A 275 -6.53 -2.93 6.34
N LEU A 276 -6.93 -4.19 6.36
CA LEU A 276 -6.27 -5.28 5.65
C LEU A 276 -6.58 -5.19 4.15
N PRO A 277 -5.72 -5.71 3.27
CA PRO A 277 -6.09 -5.90 1.87
C PRO A 277 -7.15 -6.99 1.73
N THR A 278 -7.97 -6.94 0.67
CA THR A 278 -8.66 -8.14 0.21
C THR A 278 -7.65 -9.16 -0.34
N SER A 279 -8.03 -10.40 -0.39
CA SER A 279 -7.21 -11.48 -0.98
C SER A 279 -6.79 -11.17 -2.42
N ALA A 280 -7.68 -10.55 -3.20
CA ALA A 280 -7.41 -10.13 -4.57
C ALA A 280 -6.45 -8.94 -4.64
N GLN A 281 -6.62 -7.92 -3.80
CA GLN A 281 -5.69 -6.79 -3.70
C GLN A 281 -4.29 -7.27 -3.32
N TRP A 282 -4.20 -8.19 -2.35
CA TRP A 282 -2.93 -8.76 -1.92
C TRP A 282 -2.22 -9.49 -3.07
N GLU A 283 -2.91 -10.41 -3.77
CA GLU A 283 -2.31 -11.18 -4.87
C GLU A 283 -1.90 -10.30 -6.04
N TYR A 284 -2.74 -9.33 -6.42
CA TYR A 284 -2.43 -8.37 -7.49
C TYR A 284 -1.16 -7.58 -7.18
N ALA A 285 -1.08 -7.04 -5.96
CA ALA A 285 0.09 -6.30 -5.49
C ALA A 285 1.34 -7.19 -5.37
N CYS A 286 1.21 -8.43 -4.92
CA CYS A 286 2.29 -9.40 -4.84
C CYS A 286 2.86 -9.72 -6.22
N ARG A 287 2.02 -9.96 -7.22
CA ARG A 287 2.43 -10.26 -8.59
C ARG A 287 3.14 -9.10 -9.27
N ALA A 288 2.74 -7.87 -9.03
CA ALA A 288 3.30 -6.69 -9.67
C ALA A 288 3.45 -6.87 -11.20
N SER A 289 2.41 -7.37 -11.85
CA SER A 289 2.32 -7.72 -13.28
C SER A 289 3.00 -9.05 -13.69
N SER A 290 3.65 -9.79 -12.78
CA SER A 290 4.19 -11.11 -13.10
C SER A 290 3.07 -12.14 -13.32
N GLY A 291 3.21 -12.93 -14.39
CA GLY A 291 2.32 -14.06 -14.69
C GLY A 291 2.74 -15.40 -14.08
N THR A 292 3.91 -15.46 -13.43
CA THR A 292 4.50 -16.67 -12.86
C THR A 292 4.11 -16.89 -11.39
N ALA A 293 4.50 -18.01 -10.82
CA ALA A 293 4.23 -18.35 -9.42
C ALA A 293 4.82 -17.32 -8.43
N PHE A 294 5.94 -16.68 -8.78
CA PHE A 294 6.61 -15.65 -7.98
C PHE A 294 6.82 -14.37 -8.77
N CYS A 295 6.89 -13.25 -8.06
CA CYS A 295 7.06 -11.92 -8.68
C CYS A 295 8.37 -11.77 -9.47
N CYS A 296 9.38 -12.58 -9.20
CA CYS A 296 10.68 -12.55 -9.88
C CYS A 296 10.70 -13.28 -11.24
N GLY A 297 9.54 -13.63 -11.79
CA GLY A 297 9.46 -14.26 -13.12
C GLY A 297 9.80 -15.74 -13.14
N VAL A 298 9.79 -16.43 -11.98
CA VAL A 298 10.06 -17.85 -11.88
C VAL A 298 8.86 -18.65 -11.38
N ASP A 299 8.78 -19.89 -11.83
CA ASP A 299 7.85 -20.89 -11.32
C ASP A 299 8.58 -21.84 -10.35
N ILE A 300 7.83 -22.68 -9.64
CA ILE A 300 8.44 -23.70 -8.76
C ILE A 300 9.22 -24.68 -9.63
N PRO A 301 10.51 -24.81 -9.42
CA PRO A 301 11.29 -25.80 -10.16
C PRO A 301 11.05 -27.18 -9.57
N SER A 302 11.09 -28.14 -10.44
CA SER A 302 11.08 -29.54 -10.08
C SER A 302 12.42 -30.05 -9.55
N ASN A 303 13.32 -29.30 -9.03
CA ASN A 303 14.66 -29.59 -8.49
C ASN A 303 15.83 -28.82 -9.18
N ASP A 304 15.57 -27.64 -9.72
CA ASP A 304 16.61 -26.82 -10.31
C ASP A 304 17.22 -25.86 -9.28
N PRO A 305 18.50 -26.02 -8.87
CA PRO A 305 19.16 -25.12 -7.92
C PRO A 305 19.25 -23.67 -8.38
N VAL A 306 19.27 -23.42 -9.70
CA VAL A 306 19.36 -22.05 -10.26
C VAL A 306 18.09 -21.27 -10.01
N THR A 307 16.92 -21.91 -10.17
CA THR A 307 15.64 -21.26 -9.93
C THR A 307 15.42 -20.99 -8.44
N PHE A 308 15.84 -21.89 -7.54
CA PHE A 308 15.84 -21.63 -6.11
C PHE A 308 16.79 -20.48 -5.76
N GLY A 309 17.94 -20.35 -6.44
CA GLY A 309 18.84 -19.21 -6.29
C GLY A 309 18.14 -17.88 -6.56
N GLN A 310 17.40 -17.77 -7.66
CA GLN A 310 16.61 -16.57 -8.00
C GLN A 310 15.52 -16.28 -6.97
N LEU A 311 14.76 -17.32 -6.54
CA LEU A 311 13.75 -17.14 -5.50
C LEU A 311 14.35 -16.69 -4.16
N ASN A 312 15.56 -17.16 -3.84
CA ASN A 312 16.25 -16.81 -2.61
C ASN A 312 16.56 -15.31 -2.50
N ASP A 313 16.62 -14.58 -3.60
CA ASP A 313 16.81 -13.12 -3.59
C ASP A 313 15.52 -12.37 -3.20
N TYR A 314 14.35 -12.99 -3.34
CA TYR A 314 13.04 -12.37 -3.10
C TYR A 314 12.27 -12.93 -1.91
N ALA A 315 12.61 -14.14 -1.43
CA ALA A 315 11.80 -14.88 -0.47
C ALA A 315 12.59 -15.38 0.75
N TRP A 316 11.89 -15.42 1.89
CA TRP A 316 12.31 -16.14 3.09
C TRP A 316 11.43 -17.35 3.32
N TYR A 317 11.93 -18.56 3.11
CA TYR A 317 11.19 -19.82 3.24
C TYR A 317 12.06 -20.94 3.77
N GLY A 318 11.44 -22.02 4.23
CA GLY A 318 12.07 -23.23 4.76
C GLY A 318 12.03 -24.40 3.76
N GLY A 319 12.35 -25.59 4.26
CA GLY A 319 12.36 -26.81 3.46
C GLY A 319 13.58 -26.94 2.55
N SER A 320 13.45 -27.80 1.53
CA SER A 320 14.55 -28.03 0.58
C SER A 320 14.81 -26.78 -0.24
N GLY A 321 16.06 -26.32 -0.29
CA GLY A 321 16.46 -25.09 -0.96
C GLY A 321 16.14 -23.81 -0.17
N GLY A 322 15.49 -23.90 0.98
CA GLY A 322 15.14 -22.75 1.80
C GLY A 322 16.34 -22.04 2.44
N ASN A 323 16.15 -20.76 2.76
CA ASN A 323 17.22 -19.87 3.22
C ASN A 323 16.94 -19.15 4.55
N SER A 324 15.80 -19.39 5.20
CA SER A 324 15.35 -18.68 6.41
C SER A 324 16.10 -19.05 7.70
N LYS A 325 16.98 -20.05 7.66
CA LYS A 325 17.71 -20.55 8.85
C LYS A 325 16.82 -20.89 10.04
N GLY A 326 15.54 -21.21 9.78
CA GLY A 326 14.59 -21.67 10.81
C GLY A 326 14.00 -20.61 11.73
N GLY A 327 14.10 -19.32 11.37
CA GLY A 327 13.54 -18.23 12.17
C GLY A 327 12.99 -17.07 11.35
N LEU A 328 12.27 -16.18 12.02
CA LEU A 328 11.84 -14.91 11.47
C LEU A 328 13.03 -14.07 11.04
N GLN A 329 12.87 -13.34 9.95
CA GLN A 329 13.91 -12.50 9.39
C GLN A 329 13.54 -11.01 9.52
N LEU A 330 14.58 -10.15 9.53
CA LEU A 330 14.40 -8.71 9.49
C LEU A 330 13.73 -8.30 8.16
N LEU A 331 12.84 -7.32 8.22
CA LEU A 331 12.11 -6.83 7.05
C LEU A 331 13.04 -6.13 6.04
N GLY A 332 12.66 -6.21 4.77
CA GLY A 332 13.32 -5.51 3.68
C GLY A 332 14.74 -6.00 3.36
N GLN A 333 15.09 -7.22 3.73
CA GLN A 333 16.43 -7.80 3.44
C GLN A 333 16.48 -8.48 2.09
N LYS A 334 15.34 -8.77 1.50
CA LYS A 334 15.20 -9.33 0.17
C LYS A 334 14.91 -8.23 -0.85
N LEU A 335 15.05 -8.54 -2.13
CA LEU A 335 14.64 -7.64 -3.20
C LEU A 335 13.12 -7.45 -3.18
N PRO A 336 12.64 -6.24 -3.47
CA PRO A 336 11.22 -5.98 -3.63
C PRO A 336 10.72 -6.51 -4.97
N ASN A 337 9.40 -6.65 -5.11
CA ASN A 337 8.79 -6.84 -6.41
C ASN A 337 8.87 -5.55 -7.27
N ASP A 338 8.40 -5.60 -8.52
CA ASP A 338 8.48 -4.47 -9.46
C ASP A 338 7.69 -3.21 -9.01
N TRP A 339 6.80 -3.36 -8.04
CA TRP A 339 6.10 -2.22 -7.43
C TRP A 339 6.71 -1.75 -6.11
N GLY A 340 7.86 -2.31 -5.71
CA GLY A 340 8.58 -1.89 -4.51
C GLY A 340 8.03 -2.51 -3.21
N LEU A 341 7.26 -3.60 -3.27
CA LEU A 341 6.78 -4.31 -2.09
C LEU A 341 7.79 -5.38 -1.66
N TYR A 342 8.20 -5.33 -0.40
CA TYR A 342 9.16 -6.25 0.21
C TYR A 342 8.46 -7.40 0.93
N ASP A 343 9.16 -8.53 1.04
CA ASP A 343 8.79 -9.69 1.85
C ASP A 343 7.40 -10.27 1.52
N VAL A 344 6.95 -10.13 0.26
CA VAL A 344 5.66 -10.66 -0.22
C VAL A 344 5.70 -12.18 -0.44
N HIS A 345 6.88 -12.79 -0.39
CA HIS A 345 7.10 -14.22 -0.51
C HIS A 345 7.81 -14.77 0.73
N GLY A 346 7.06 -15.34 1.66
CA GLY A 346 7.59 -15.94 2.88
C GLY A 346 7.68 -15.00 4.08
N ASN A 347 8.57 -15.27 4.99
CA ASN A 347 8.72 -14.68 6.32
C ASN A 347 7.51 -14.95 7.23
N VAL A 348 6.35 -14.32 6.97
CA VAL A 348 5.11 -14.52 7.74
C VAL A 348 3.89 -14.53 6.82
N TYR A 349 2.84 -15.22 7.25
CA TYR A 349 1.53 -15.06 6.65
C TYR A 349 0.97 -13.66 6.94
N GLU A 350 0.34 -13.07 5.93
CA GLU A 350 -0.35 -11.80 6.00
C GLU A 350 -1.86 -12.00 5.97
N ALA A 351 -2.55 -11.45 6.98
CA ALA A 351 -4.00 -11.54 7.09
C ALA A 351 -4.68 -10.70 5.99
N CYS A 352 -5.73 -11.25 5.39
CA CYS A 352 -6.60 -10.56 4.45
C CYS A 352 -8.02 -10.43 5.01
N LEU A 353 -8.83 -9.55 4.40
CA LEU A 353 -10.22 -9.29 4.79
C LEU A 353 -11.14 -10.49 4.61
N ASP A 354 -10.91 -11.27 3.56
CA ASP A 354 -11.85 -12.26 3.03
C ASP A 354 -12.07 -13.45 3.95
N TRP A 355 -13.29 -13.97 3.94
CA TRP A 355 -13.56 -15.32 4.43
C TRP A 355 -12.89 -16.34 3.51
N PHE A 356 -12.26 -17.33 4.10
CA PHE A 356 -11.64 -18.42 3.36
C PHE A 356 -12.71 -19.34 2.73
N SER A 357 -12.46 -19.72 1.48
CA SER A 357 -13.30 -20.69 0.75
C SER A 357 -12.44 -21.53 -0.18
N THR A 358 -12.89 -22.74 -0.44
CA THR A 358 -12.37 -23.61 -1.51
C THR A 358 -13.26 -23.58 -2.75
N SER A 359 -14.34 -22.80 -2.71
CA SER A 359 -15.25 -22.62 -3.83
C SER A 359 -15.48 -21.15 -4.06
N TYR A 360 -15.01 -20.66 -5.17
CA TYR A 360 -15.25 -19.30 -5.64
C TYR A 360 -15.98 -19.37 -6.99
N ASP A 361 -16.85 -18.40 -7.24
CA ASP A 361 -17.44 -18.26 -8.55
C ASP A 361 -16.35 -17.97 -9.58
N ALA A 362 -16.36 -18.71 -10.70
CA ALA A 362 -15.42 -18.53 -11.79
C ALA A 362 -15.80 -17.34 -12.71
N SER A 363 -16.93 -16.68 -12.46
CA SER A 363 -17.35 -15.48 -13.20
C SER A 363 -16.40 -14.31 -12.97
N ASP A 364 -16.43 -13.36 -13.88
CA ASP A 364 -15.72 -12.10 -13.75
C ASP A 364 -16.27 -11.29 -12.56
N VAL A 365 -15.39 -10.84 -11.67
CA VAL A 365 -15.77 -10.13 -10.44
C VAL A 365 -15.16 -8.74 -10.43
N VAL A 366 -16.02 -7.75 -10.17
CA VAL A 366 -15.61 -6.36 -9.95
C VAL A 366 -15.54 -6.10 -8.45
N GLU A 367 -14.43 -5.53 -7.97
CA GLU A 367 -14.16 -5.25 -6.55
C GLU A 367 -14.49 -6.45 -5.64
N PRO A 368 -13.73 -7.57 -5.76
CA PRO A 368 -14.05 -8.78 -5.04
C PRO A 368 -13.88 -8.62 -3.53
N THR A 369 -14.90 -9.07 -2.81
CA THR A 369 -14.92 -9.06 -1.33
C THR A 369 -14.77 -10.46 -0.72
N GLY A 370 -14.54 -11.48 -1.56
CA GLY A 370 -14.59 -12.87 -1.16
C GLY A 370 -16.03 -13.38 -1.00
N VAL A 371 -16.19 -14.53 -0.34
CA VAL A 371 -17.52 -15.06 0.00
C VAL A 371 -18.15 -14.29 1.16
N ALA A 372 -19.47 -14.20 1.20
CA ALA A 372 -20.19 -13.44 2.24
C ALA A 372 -20.00 -14.05 3.65
N SER A 373 -19.83 -15.37 3.73
CA SER A 373 -19.51 -16.13 4.95
C SER A 373 -19.10 -17.54 4.53
N ASN A 374 -18.27 -18.20 5.34
CA ASN A 374 -17.94 -19.62 5.15
C ASN A 374 -18.62 -20.52 6.20
N GLY A 375 -19.57 -20.00 6.96
CA GLY A 375 -20.24 -20.70 8.05
C GLY A 375 -19.34 -20.99 9.27
N GLY A 376 -18.12 -20.46 9.27
CA GLY A 376 -17.11 -20.64 10.31
C GLY A 376 -16.41 -19.32 10.63
N ASN A 377 -15.15 -19.41 11.07
CA ASN A 377 -14.33 -18.25 11.45
C ASN A 377 -13.01 -18.18 10.66
N ALA A 378 -12.88 -18.98 9.61
CA ALA A 378 -11.64 -19.03 8.83
C ALA A 378 -11.50 -17.83 7.91
N ARG A 379 -10.39 -17.12 8.03
CA ARG A 379 -10.02 -15.98 7.17
C ARG A 379 -8.89 -16.34 6.24
N VAL A 380 -8.74 -15.57 5.18
CA VAL A 380 -7.65 -15.77 4.21
C VAL A 380 -6.34 -15.24 4.76
N TYR A 381 -5.28 -16.04 4.58
CA TYR A 381 -3.90 -15.67 4.79
C TYR A 381 -3.09 -15.92 3.51
N ARG A 382 -2.12 -15.02 3.26
CA ARG A 382 -1.30 -14.99 2.07
C ARG A 382 0.19 -14.92 2.40
N GLY A 383 1.07 -15.09 1.41
CA GLY A 383 2.50 -14.83 1.48
C GLY A 383 3.38 -16.01 1.88
N GLY A 384 2.88 -16.96 2.64
CA GLY A 384 3.69 -18.06 3.18
C GLY A 384 4.52 -17.65 4.41
N THR A 385 5.40 -18.54 4.88
CA THR A 385 6.19 -18.30 6.10
C THR A 385 7.63 -18.74 5.96
N TYR A 386 8.48 -18.24 6.86
CA TYR A 386 9.90 -18.57 6.91
C TYR A 386 10.19 -20.09 7.06
N ASN A 387 9.29 -20.86 7.65
CA ASN A 387 9.42 -22.32 7.81
C ASN A 387 8.57 -23.11 6.81
N GLY A 388 7.71 -22.43 6.03
CA GLY A 388 6.94 -23.01 4.94
C GLY A 388 7.82 -23.38 3.75
N ARG A 389 7.36 -24.29 2.89
CA ARG A 389 8.06 -24.61 1.64
C ARG A 389 7.79 -23.54 0.59
N ALA A 390 8.63 -23.47 -0.46
CA ALA A 390 8.47 -22.55 -1.58
C ALA A 390 7.06 -22.55 -2.17
N ASN A 391 6.40 -23.70 -2.28
CA ASN A 391 5.04 -23.81 -2.83
C ASN A 391 3.98 -23.05 -2.02
N SER A 392 4.20 -22.82 -0.72
CA SER A 392 3.30 -22.01 0.11
C SER A 392 3.59 -20.50 0.03
N CYS A 393 4.69 -20.12 -0.61
CA CYS A 393 5.06 -18.73 -0.81
C CYS A 393 4.68 -18.18 -2.19
N ARG A 394 4.00 -18.96 -3.06
CA ARG A 394 3.54 -18.51 -4.39
C ARG A 394 2.52 -17.38 -4.28
N SER A 395 2.48 -16.51 -5.28
CA SER A 395 1.53 -15.40 -5.34
C SER A 395 0.07 -15.86 -5.22
N ALA A 396 -0.29 -16.95 -5.88
CA ALA A 396 -1.64 -17.50 -5.85
C ALA A 396 -1.96 -18.33 -4.59
N PHE A 397 -0.96 -18.75 -3.82
CA PHE A 397 -1.20 -19.58 -2.64
C PHE A 397 -2.09 -18.86 -1.62
N VAL A 398 -3.12 -19.54 -1.18
CA VAL A 398 -4.08 -19.06 -0.18
C VAL A 398 -4.37 -20.15 0.84
N THR A 399 -4.47 -19.76 2.10
CA THR A 399 -4.77 -20.68 3.21
C THR A 399 -5.62 -19.99 4.27
N ASP A 400 -6.29 -20.79 5.08
CA ASP A 400 -7.06 -20.38 6.27
C ASP A 400 -6.32 -20.69 7.57
N VAL A 401 -5.24 -21.43 7.50
CA VAL A 401 -4.51 -21.95 8.67
C VAL A 401 -3.07 -21.48 8.57
N ALA A 402 -2.63 -20.75 9.57
CA ALA A 402 -1.20 -20.62 9.81
C ALA A 402 -0.65 -21.99 10.22
N ASP A 403 0.24 -22.55 9.39
CA ASP A 403 0.82 -23.87 9.53
C ASP A 403 1.08 -24.29 10.99
N ASN A 404 0.61 -25.49 11.36
CA ASN A 404 0.83 -26.19 12.63
C ASN A 404 0.21 -25.62 13.92
N SER A 405 -0.61 -24.58 13.90
CA SER A 405 -1.42 -24.28 15.07
C SER A 405 -2.72 -25.08 14.99
N ASN A 406 -2.87 -26.05 15.87
CA ASN A 406 -4.03 -26.95 16.02
C ASN A 406 -5.31 -26.22 16.48
N THR A 407 -5.48 -24.96 16.08
CA THR A 407 -6.63 -24.12 16.39
C THR A 407 -7.48 -23.97 15.14
N ALA A 408 -8.46 -24.87 15.05
CA ALA A 408 -9.59 -24.68 14.16
C ALA A 408 -10.05 -23.21 14.27
N ASN A 409 -10.16 -22.51 13.11
CA ASN A 409 -10.88 -21.24 12.96
C ASN A 409 -10.07 -19.95 12.85
N GLY A 410 -8.74 -19.95 12.65
CA GLY A 410 -7.99 -18.68 12.41
C GLY A 410 -8.08 -17.64 13.53
N GLN A 411 -8.57 -18.03 14.71
CA GLN A 411 -8.81 -17.12 15.84
C GLN A 411 -7.69 -17.13 16.88
N ALA A 412 -6.81 -18.13 16.88
CA ALA A 412 -5.68 -18.11 17.78
C ALA A 412 -4.57 -17.23 17.21
N ALA A 413 -3.99 -16.43 18.07
CA ALA A 413 -2.77 -15.70 17.75
C ALA A 413 -1.65 -16.69 17.43
N SER A 414 -0.99 -16.49 16.31
CA SER A 414 0.10 -17.35 15.85
C SER A 414 1.34 -16.54 15.54
N TRP A 415 2.49 -17.05 15.96
CA TRP A 415 3.80 -16.45 15.67
C TRP A 415 4.13 -16.36 14.17
N HIS A 416 3.36 -17.07 13.33
CA HIS A 416 3.50 -17.04 11.87
C HIS A 416 2.59 -16.00 11.20
N ILE A 417 1.69 -15.32 11.94
CA ILE A 417 0.71 -14.38 11.40
C ILE A 417 1.09 -12.96 11.73
N SER A 418 1.05 -12.13 10.70
CA SER A 418 1.18 -10.68 10.75
C SER A 418 0.14 -10.01 9.84
N TYR A 419 0.35 -8.74 9.54
CA TYR A 419 -0.53 -7.96 8.68
C TYR A 419 0.23 -6.88 7.92
N ARG A 420 -0.30 -6.52 6.76
CA ARG A 420 0.14 -5.41 5.93
C ARG A 420 -1.01 -4.42 5.81
N LEU A 421 -0.73 -3.14 6.02
CA LEU A 421 -1.75 -2.09 5.95
C LEU A 421 -2.09 -1.77 4.50
N CYS A 422 -3.37 -1.55 4.26
CA CYS A 422 -3.95 -1.13 2.99
C CYS A 422 -4.96 -0.01 3.25
N CYS A 423 -5.15 0.88 2.31
CA CYS A 423 -6.27 1.82 2.32
C CYS A 423 -6.64 2.25 0.88
N PRO A 424 -7.92 2.49 0.60
CA PRO A 424 -8.34 3.12 -0.65
C PRO A 424 -7.71 4.50 -0.81
N VAL A 425 -7.39 4.89 -2.05
CA VAL A 425 -6.82 6.21 -2.34
C VAL A 425 -7.72 7.35 -1.85
N GLN A 426 -9.05 7.16 -1.93
CA GLN A 426 -10.03 8.19 -1.59
C GLN A 426 -10.20 8.47 -0.09
N LEU A 427 -9.75 7.55 0.78
CA LEU A 427 -9.92 7.67 2.25
C LEU A 427 -8.74 8.35 2.96
N VAL A 428 -7.78 8.88 2.24
CA VAL A 428 -6.59 9.53 2.79
C VAL A 428 -6.73 11.07 2.80
N TRP A 429 -7.97 11.59 2.67
CA TRP A 429 -8.22 13.03 2.42
C TRP A 429 -9.07 13.68 3.49
#